data_05e463285fe7c7d868edf5b7e09b1b1f
#
_entry.id   05e463285fe7c7d868edf5b7e09b1b1f
#
_cell.length_a   1.000
_cell.length_b   1.000
_cell.length_c   1.000
_cell.angle_alpha   90.00
_cell.angle_beta   90.00
_cell.angle_gamma   90.00
#
_symmetry.space_group_name_H-M   'P 1'
#
loop_
_entity.id
_entity.type
_entity.pdbx_description
1 polymer ?
#
loop_
_entity_poly.entity_id
_entity_poly.type
_entity_poly.pdbx_seq_one_letter_code
_entity_poly.pdbx_strand_id
1 'polypeptide(L)'
;MKDSEKISHTRVDSKNYKNPLCCRKIIEISSRSNRSVKELKSLLTGRGIKRHGKTLVSGKKIVSELIRFNPDIILGWISSAGSVFLPSPVLLDIPCYKVTKELFRELDIHGTGYPLLVVKVPECVPYQENKISDNVILMIAFQDPLNVGAVIRSAAAFAVTSIVLLKEAASPFHPKSIRAAGTTVFAAKFMEGPSINEVRSIDRSIIALSPQGIDINSFSFPERFVLLPGVEGPGLPPGLHPDFMVSIPMEPNVESLNASVATSIVLYEWYRLKR
;
A
#
# COMPACT_ATOMS: atom_id res chain seq x y z
N MET A 1 -14.55 22.52 32.55
CA MET A 1 -14.51 21.26 33.33
C MET A 1 -13.97 20.20 32.40
N LYS A 2 -12.78 19.69 32.73
CA LYS A 2 -12.02 18.71 31.95
C LYS A 2 -12.31 17.34 32.53
N ASP A 3 -12.90 16.45 31.79
CA ASP A 3 -12.92 15.03 32.13
C ASP A 3 -11.97 14.28 31.19
N SER A 4 -10.82 13.95 31.74
CA SER A 4 -9.82 13.09 31.16
C SER A 4 -10.13 11.65 31.57
N GLU A 5 -10.72 10.85 30.68
CA GLU A 5 -10.86 9.41 30.89
C GLU A 5 -9.47 8.73 30.82
N LYS A 6 -9.01 8.29 31.96
CA LYS A 6 -7.87 7.40 32.12
C LYS A 6 -8.22 6.01 31.63
N ILE A 7 -7.64 5.60 30.51
CA ILE A 7 -7.65 4.18 30.08
C ILE A 7 -6.76 3.39 31.04
N SER A 8 -7.37 2.64 31.94
CA SER A 8 -6.69 1.73 32.85
C SER A 8 -6.16 0.53 32.09
N HIS A 9 -4.83 0.37 32.06
CA HIS A 9 -4.18 -0.87 31.64
C HIS A 9 -4.39 -1.95 32.72
N THR A 10 -5.38 -2.79 32.54
CA THR A 10 -5.54 -4.00 33.37
C THR A 10 -4.44 -5.00 32.99
N ARG A 11 -3.48 -5.22 33.88
CA ARG A 11 -2.57 -6.36 33.83
C ARG A 11 -3.42 -7.61 34.08
N VAL A 12 -3.48 -8.47 33.08
CA VAL A 12 -4.18 -9.76 33.19
C VAL A 12 -3.23 -10.79 33.76
N ASP A 13 -3.61 -11.34 34.87
CA ASP A 13 -2.87 -12.34 35.65
C ASP A 13 -2.73 -13.67 34.89
N SER A 14 -1.53 -14.26 34.85
CA SER A 14 -1.14 -15.37 33.98
C SER A 14 -1.61 -16.78 34.47
N LYS A 15 -2.50 -16.89 35.43
CA LYS A 15 -2.80 -18.17 36.09
C LYS A 15 -4.16 -18.81 35.81
N ASN A 16 -5.05 -18.24 34.99
CA ASN A 16 -6.38 -18.81 34.77
C ASN A 16 -6.83 -18.80 33.29
N TYR A 17 -6.04 -19.37 32.39
CA TYR A 17 -6.47 -19.58 30.99
C TYR A 17 -6.86 -21.05 30.70
N LYS A 18 -7.89 -21.50 31.36
CA LYS A 18 -8.78 -22.54 30.83
C LYS A 18 -10.05 -21.86 30.31
N ASN A 19 -9.93 -21.07 29.23
CA ASN A 19 -11.09 -20.47 28.59
C ASN A 19 -11.04 -20.69 27.07
N PRO A 20 -12.10 -21.26 26.45
CA PRO A 20 -12.12 -21.74 25.07
C PRO A 20 -12.31 -20.62 24.03
N LEU A 21 -11.82 -19.40 24.27
CA LEU A 21 -11.80 -18.27 23.32
C LEU A 21 -10.59 -18.33 22.38
N CYS A 22 -10.06 -19.52 22.15
CA CYS A 22 -8.92 -19.70 21.26
C CYS A 22 -9.40 -20.01 19.84
N CYS A 23 -8.71 -19.46 18.82
CA CYS A 23 -8.95 -19.76 17.41
C CYS A 23 -9.38 -21.21 17.21
N ARG A 24 -10.48 -21.44 16.48
CA ARG A 24 -11.00 -22.79 16.20
C ARG A 24 -9.99 -23.66 15.44
N LYS A 25 -9.01 -23.07 14.76
CA LYS A 25 -8.01 -23.76 13.95
C LYS A 25 -6.62 -23.23 14.19
N ILE A 26 -5.88 -23.85 15.14
CA ILE A 26 -4.46 -23.58 15.34
C ILE A 26 -3.65 -24.53 14.45
N ILE A 27 -2.71 -23.99 13.68
CA ILE A 27 -1.80 -24.71 12.80
C ILE A 27 -0.38 -24.42 13.29
N GLU A 28 0.24 -25.41 13.94
CA GLU A 28 1.63 -25.29 14.36
C GLU A 28 2.57 -25.71 13.24
N ILE A 29 3.55 -24.86 12.94
CA ILE A 29 4.50 -25.09 11.85
C ILE A 29 5.92 -24.88 12.35
N SER A 30 6.71 -25.96 12.28
CA SER A 30 8.13 -25.97 12.66
C SER A 30 9.09 -26.12 11.48
N SER A 31 8.62 -26.63 10.33
CA SER A 31 9.47 -26.95 9.19
C SER A 31 9.37 -25.93 8.07
N ARG A 32 10.53 -25.50 7.52
CA ARG A 32 10.63 -24.67 6.31
C ARG A 32 10.08 -25.33 5.05
N SER A 33 10.07 -26.65 4.99
CA SER A 33 9.54 -27.42 3.86
C SER A 33 8.01 -27.48 3.81
N ASN A 34 7.34 -27.09 4.90
CA ASN A 34 5.88 -27.08 4.98
C ASN A 34 5.27 -26.21 3.88
N ARG A 35 4.24 -26.74 3.21
CA ARG A 35 3.56 -26.07 2.08
C ARG A 35 3.02 -24.68 2.46
N SER A 36 2.45 -24.55 3.66
CA SER A 36 1.93 -23.28 4.14
C SER A 36 3.04 -22.24 4.33
N VAL A 37 4.24 -22.64 4.81
CA VAL A 37 5.38 -21.72 4.93
C VAL A 37 5.85 -21.24 3.56
N LYS A 38 5.92 -22.13 2.58
CA LYS A 38 6.28 -21.76 1.20
C LYS A 38 5.28 -20.77 0.61
N GLU A 39 3.97 -20.99 0.85
CA GLU A 39 2.93 -20.03 0.43
C GLU A 39 3.12 -18.69 1.15
N LEU A 40 3.20 -18.66 2.49
CA LEU A 40 3.38 -17.44 3.27
C LEU A 40 4.62 -16.65 2.84
N LYS A 41 5.76 -17.32 2.61
CA LYS A 41 6.96 -16.66 2.08
C LYS A 41 6.76 -16.08 0.68
N SER A 42 5.99 -16.73 -0.18
CA SER A 42 5.70 -16.21 -1.51
C SER A 42 4.94 -14.88 -1.46
N LEU A 43 4.15 -14.65 -0.41
CA LEU A 43 3.41 -13.39 -0.19
C LEU A 43 4.32 -12.18 0.13
N LEU A 44 5.61 -12.40 0.27
CA LEU A 44 6.62 -11.34 0.37
C LEU A 44 7.07 -10.83 -1.01
N THR A 45 6.52 -11.36 -2.10
CA THR A 45 6.88 -10.99 -3.48
C THR A 45 5.65 -10.60 -4.28
N GLY A 46 5.78 -9.64 -5.21
CA GLY A 46 4.67 -9.22 -6.07
C GLY A 46 4.05 -10.37 -6.87
N ARG A 47 4.89 -11.31 -7.39
CA ARG A 47 4.43 -12.51 -8.10
C ARG A 47 3.58 -13.43 -7.21
N GLY A 48 4.02 -13.67 -5.98
CA GLY A 48 3.28 -14.50 -5.04
C GLY A 48 1.97 -13.84 -4.60
N ILE A 49 1.99 -12.54 -4.36
CA ILE A 49 0.78 -11.76 -4.03
C ILE A 49 -0.25 -11.88 -5.15
N LYS A 50 0.15 -11.62 -6.41
CA LYS A 50 -0.73 -11.74 -7.57
C LYS A 50 -1.26 -13.17 -7.74
N ARG A 51 -0.42 -14.19 -7.55
CA ARG A 51 -0.79 -15.61 -7.67
C ARG A 51 -1.83 -16.06 -6.65
N HIS A 52 -1.70 -15.61 -5.41
CA HIS A 52 -2.52 -16.08 -4.30
C HIS A 52 -3.66 -15.12 -3.93
N GLY A 53 -3.68 -13.90 -4.46
CA GLY A 53 -4.65 -12.86 -4.09
C GLY A 53 -4.58 -12.47 -2.60
N LYS A 54 -3.40 -12.60 -1.99
CA LYS A 54 -3.17 -12.38 -0.56
C LYS A 54 -1.85 -11.67 -0.33
N THR A 55 -1.72 -11.03 0.84
CA THR A 55 -0.47 -10.41 1.28
C THR A 55 -0.25 -10.61 2.77
N LEU A 56 0.96 -10.27 3.25
CA LEU A 56 1.28 -10.19 4.67
C LEU A 56 1.28 -8.75 5.15
N VAL A 57 0.62 -8.51 6.26
CA VAL A 57 0.57 -7.20 6.92
C VAL A 57 1.20 -7.30 8.29
N SER A 58 2.13 -6.38 8.59
CA SER A 58 2.84 -6.29 9.87
C SER A 58 2.72 -4.91 10.49
N GLY A 59 2.99 -4.84 11.79
CA GLY A 59 3.00 -3.59 12.56
C GLY A 59 1.70 -3.33 13.31
N LYS A 60 1.85 -3.06 14.61
CA LYS A 60 0.74 -2.93 15.56
C LYS A 60 -0.37 -2.01 15.09
N LYS A 61 -0.02 -0.81 14.58
CA LYS A 61 -1.02 0.18 14.14
C LYS A 61 -1.88 -0.35 12.99
N ILE A 62 -1.24 -0.81 11.89
CA ILE A 62 -1.94 -1.27 10.69
C ILE A 62 -2.79 -2.51 11.00
N VAL A 63 -2.22 -3.47 11.76
CA VAL A 63 -2.93 -4.68 12.20
C VAL A 63 -4.17 -4.32 13.02
N SER A 64 -4.04 -3.39 13.99
CA SER A 64 -5.19 -2.96 14.82
C SER A 64 -6.26 -2.22 14.02
N GLU A 65 -5.86 -1.38 13.06
CA GLU A 65 -6.79 -0.69 12.16
C GLU A 65 -7.56 -1.68 11.26
N LEU A 66 -6.88 -2.66 10.67
CA LEU A 66 -7.53 -3.69 9.84
C LEU A 66 -8.53 -4.52 10.65
N ILE A 67 -8.17 -4.94 11.85
CA ILE A 67 -9.07 -5.68 12.74
C ILE A 67 -10.32 -4.86 13.06
N ARG A 68 -10.16 -3.56 13.24
CA ARG A 68 -11.27 -2.67 13.62
C ARG A 68 -12.18 -2.31 12.46
N PHE A 69 -11.62 -2.02 11.29
CA PHE A 69 -12.36 -1.41 10.18
C PHE A 69 -12.58 -2.33 8.98
N ASN A 70 -11.76 -3.37 8.82
CA ASN A 70 -11.79 -4.27 7.66
C ASN A 70 -11.58 -5.75 8.06
N PRO A 71 -12.29 -6.28 9.08
CA PRO A 71 -12.07 -7.66 9.54
C PRO A 71 -12.34 -8.70 8.46
N ASP A 72 -13.26 -8.46 7.55
CA ASP A 72 -13.70 -9.40 6.51
C ASP A 72 -12.62 -9.75 5.47
N ILE A 73 -11.59 -8.88 5.33
CA ILE A 73 -10.46 -9.19 4.43
C ILE A 73 -9.36 -9.99 5.12
N ILE A 74 -9.46 -10.24 6.43
CA ILE A 74 -8.44 -10.96 7.20
C ILE A 74 -8.64 -12.47 7.03
N LEU A 75 -7.65 -13.15 6.48
CA LEU A 75 -7.69 -14.56 6.14
C LEU A 75 -6.85 -15.45 7.07
N GLY A 76 -6.04 -14.86 7.93
CA GLY A 76 -5.18 -15.60 8.83
C GLY A 76 -4.39 -14.73 9.78
N TRP A 77 -4.05 -15.32 10.92
CA TRP A 77 -3.22 -14.73 11.96
C TRP A 77 -1.93 -15.53 12.10
N ILE A 78 -0.78 -14.87 12.15
CA ILE A 78 0.51 -15.52 12.30
C ILE A 78 1.19 -14.99 13.56
N SER A 79 1.58 -15.88 14.45
CA SER A 79 2.32 -15.56 15.67
C SER A 79 3.55 -16.44 15.83
N SER A 80 4.56 -15.91 16.52
CA SER A 80 5.73 -16.68 16.92
C SER A 80 5.38 -17.66 18.04
N ALA A 81 6.02 -18.82 18.07
CA ALA A 81 5.95 -19.72 19.22
C ALA A 81 6.39 -19.00 20.49
N GLY A 82 5.58 -19.12 21.57
CA GLY A 82 5.78 -18.38 22.82
C GLY A 82 5.27 -16.94 22.83
N SER A 83 4.65 -16.46 21.75
CA SER A 83 3.99 -15.15 21.73
C SER A 83 2.81 -15.13 22.72
N VAL A 84 2.71 -14.04 23.46
CA VAL A 84 1.57 -13.77 24.37
C VAL A 84 0.41 -13.05 23.66
N PHE A 85 0.59 -12.69 22.39
CA PHE A 85 -0.47 -12.05 21.62
C PHE A 85 -1.50 -13.09 21.16
N LEU A 86 -2.74 -12.85 21.55
CA LEU A 86 -3.89 -13.64 21.10
C LEU A 86 -4.64 -12.86 20.00
N PRO A 87 -5.24 -13.56 19.05
CA PRO A 87 -6.10 -12.92 18.07
C PRO A 87 -7.32 -12.29 18.74
N SER A 88 -7.80 -11.21 18.15
CA SER A 88 -9.06 -10.59 18.56
C SER A 88 -10.22 -11.57 18.47
N PRO A 89 -11.24 -11.50 19.36
CA PRO A 89 -12.46 -12.30 19.25
C PRO A 89 -13.13 -12.24 17.87
N VAL A 90 -13.01 -11.15 17.17
CA VAL A 90 -13.48 -10.98 15.78
C VAL A 90 -12.82 -11.93 14.79
N LEU A 91 -11.66 -12.51 15.14
CA LEU A 91 -10.86 -13.38 14.27
C LEU A 91 -10.92 -14.88 14.69
N LEU A 92 -11.93 -15.30 15.44
CA LEU A 92 -12.01 -16.67 15.97
C LEU A 92 -12.13 -17.75 14.90
N ASP A 93 -12.73 -17.44 13.77
CA ASP A 93 -13.00 -18.40 12.69
C ASP A 93 -11.88 -18.51 11.64
N ILE A 94 -10.85 -17.65 11.70
CA ILE A 94 -9.72 -17.71 10.77
C ILE A 94 -8.61 -18.64 11.28
N PRO A 95 -7.78 -19.23 10.40
CA PRO A 95 -6.63 -20.04 10.79
C PRO A 95 -5.57 -19.20 11.51
N CYS A 96 -5.07 -19.75 12.61
CA CYS A 96 -4.00 -19.19 13.42
C CYS A 96 -2.73 -20.02 13.22
N TYR A 97 -1.77 -19.44 12.51
CA TYR A 97 -0.47 -20.07 12.27
C TYR A 97 0.48 -19.75 13.42
N LYS A 98 0.94 -20.79 14.11
CA LYS A 98 1.94 -20.68 15.16
C LYS A 98 3.26 -21.21 14.61
N VAL A 99 4.20 -20.33 14.33
CA VAL A 99 5.46 -20.66 13.66
C VAL A 99 6.64 -20.52 14.62
N THR A 100 7.77 -21.20 14.33
CA THR A 100 8.99 -21.02 15.14
C THR A 100 9.48 -19.57 15.09
N LYS A 101 10.32 -19.17 16.05
CA LYS A 101 10.89 -17.81 16.09
C LYS A 101 11.69 -17.48 14.82
N GLU A 102 12.39 -18.45 14.27
CA GLU A 102 13.19 -18.32 13.06
C GLU A 102 12.30 -18.09 11.84
N LEU A 103 11.25 -18.89 11.67
CA LEU A 103 10.28 -18.72 10.58
C LEU A 103 9.51 -17.40 10.70
N PHE A 104 9.17 -17.00 11.93
CA PHE A 104 8.52 -15.72 12.15
C PHE A 104 9.38 -14.55 11.69
N ARG A 105 10.69 -14.53 12.03
CA ARG A 105 11.62 -13.50 11.59
C ARG A 105 11.76 -13.41 10.07
N GLU A 106 11.66 -14.55 9.37
CA GLU A 106 11.70 -14.58 7.91
C GLU A 106 10.43 -13.96 7.27
N LEU A 107 9.28 -14.04 7.95
CA LEU A 107 8.01 -13.48 7.49
C LEU A 107 7.83 -12.02 7.92
N ASP A 108 8.31 -11.65 9.10
CA ASP A 108 8.26 -10.28 9.64
C ASP A 108 9.43 -9.44 9.11
N ILE A 109 9.41 -9.15 7.82
CA ILE A 109 10.49 -8.40 7.13
C ILE A 109 10.74 -7.00 7.70
N HIS A 110 9.84 -6.49 8.54
CA HIS A 110 9.98 -5.20 9.19
C HIS A 110 10.47 -5.29 10.64
N GLY A 111 10.70 -6.51 11.16
CA GLY A 111 11.20 -6.74 12.51
C GLY A 111 10.30 -6.19 13.61
N THR A 112 8.99 -6.18 13.38
CA THR A 112 8.04 -5.56 14.32
C THR A 112 7.85 -6.38 15.59
N GLY A 113 8.13 -7.69 15.57
CA GLY A 113 7.85 -8.62 16.66
C GLY A 113 6.36 -8.77 16.99
N TYR A 114 5.49 -8.06 16.27
CA TYR A 114 4.04 -8.11 16.45
C TYR A 114 3.45 -9.15 15.49
N PRO A 115 2.34 -9.82 15.85
CA PRO A 115 1.69 -10.78 14.96
C PRO A 115 1.40 -10.21 13.57
N LEU A 116 1.47 -11.09 12.57
CA LEU A 116 1.19 -10.71 11.19
C LEU A 116 -0.22 -11.16 10.81
N LEU A 117 -0.83 -10.43 9.88
CA LEU A 117 -2.07 -10.85 9.24
C LEU A 117 -1.79 -11.37 7.83
N VAL A 118 -2.49 -12.44 7.45
CA VAL A 118 -2.72 -12.80 6.05
C VAL A 118 -3.97 -12.07 5.61
N VAL A 119 -3.87 -11.23 4.59
CA VAL A 119 -4.95 -10.34 4.17
C VAL A 119 -5.27 -10.59 2.70
N LYS A 120 -6.56 -10.65 2.35
CA LYS A 120 -7.02 -10.66 0.97
C LYS A 120 -6.70 -9.31 0.33
N VAL A 121 -6.14 -9.32 -0.87
CA VAL A 121 -5.93 -8.08 -1.62
C VAL A 121 -7.11 -7.80 -2.53
N PRO A 122 -7.48 -6.52 -2.73
CA PRO A 122 -8.44 -6.14 -3.75
C PRO A 122 -8.00 -6.60 -5.13
N GLU A 123 -8.95 -6.95 -5.96
CA GLU A 123 -8.70 -7.28 -7.36
C GLU A 123 -8.39 -6.01 -8.16
N CYS A 124 -7.32 -6.06 -8.97
CA CYS A 124 -7.01 -5.01 -9.92
C CYS A 124 -7.78 -5.30 -11.22
N VAL A 125 -8.60 -4.36 -11.65
CA VAL A 125 -9.33 -4.48 -12.91
C VAL A 125 -8.53 -3.87 -14.07
N PRO A 126 -8.71 -4.30 -15.34
CA PRO A 126 -8.07 -3.66 -16.47
C PRO A 126 -8.43 -2.18 -16.57
N TYR A 127 -7.46 -1.34 -16.88
CA TYR A 127 -7.67 0.10 -17.08
C TYR A 127 -8.55 0.34 -18.32
N GLN A 128 -9.62 1.09 -18.12
CA GLN A 128 -10.52 1.56 -19.16
C GLN A 128 -10.93 3.00 -18.82
N GLU A 129 -10.34 3.97 -19.52
CA GLU A 129 -10.50 5.40 -19.19
C GLU A 129 -11.96 5.85 -19.19
N ASN A 130 -12.75 5.39 -20.14
CA ASN A 130 -14.17 5.71 -20.28
C ASN A 130 -15.06 5.21 -19.13
N LYS A 131 -14.56 4.32 -18.28
CA LYS A 131 -15.26 3.83 -17.09
C LYS A 131 -14.89 4.58 -15.80
N ILE A 132 -14.00 5.58 -15.88
CA ILE A 132 -13.52 6.32 -14.73
C ILE A 132 -14.20 7.69 -14.67
N SER A 133 -15.00 7.89 -13.64
CA SER A 133 -15.68 9.17 -13.39
C SER A 133 -14.79 10.18 -12.67
N ASP A 134 -13.75 9.75 -11.97
CA ASP A 134 -12.87 10.63 -11.20
C ASP A 134 -12.15 11.61 -12.13
N ASN A 135 -12.02 12.87 -11.72
CA ASN A 135 -11.37 13.91 -12.53
C ASN A 135 -9.87 13.66 -12.69
N VAL A 136 -9.23 13.10 -11.68
CA VAL A 136 -7.80 12.82 -11.69
C VAL A 136 -7.54 11.33 -11.61
N ILE A 137 -6.68 10.86 -12.50
CA ILE A 137 -6.14 9.50 -12.50
C ILE A 137 -4.64 9.60 -12.23
N LEU A 138 -4.17 8.88 -11.23
CA LEU A 138 -2.74 8.74 -10.97
C LEU A 138 -2.22 7.47 -11.65
N MET A 139 -1.35 7.60 -12.65
CA MET A 139 -0.64 6.47 -13.26
C MET A 139 0.76 6.36 -12.69
N ILE A 140 1.14 5.20 -12.18
CA ILE A 140 2.45 5.02 -11.55
C ILE A 140 3.23 3.86 -12.15
N ALA A 141 4.53 4.09 -12.38
CA ALA A 141 5.50 3.11 -12.87
C ALA A 141 6.62 2.83 -11.85
N PHE A 142 6.45 3.22 -10.59
CA PHE A 142 7.49 3.10 -9.56
C PHE A 142 7.86 1.65 -9.28
N GLN A 143 9.15 1.36 -9.33
CA GLN A 143 9.70 0.03 -9.11
C GLN A 143 10.01 -0.24 -7.63
N ASP A 144 10.27 0.82 -6.84
CA ASP A 144 10.43 0.67 -5.40
C ASP A 144 9.05 0.61 -4.69
N PRO A 145 8.75 -0.50 -3.99
CA PRO A 145 7.53 -0.63 -3.21
C PRO A 145 7.32 0.49 -2.16
N LEU A 146 8.38 1.10 -1.64
CA LEU A 146 8.26 2.21 -0.69
C LEU A 146 7.68 3.45 -1.37
N ASN A 147 8.15 3.77 -2.57
CA ASN A 147 7.64 4.91 -3.35
C ASN A 147 6.19 4.67 -3.79
N VAL A 148 5.85 3.44 -4.21
CA VAL A 148 4.46 3.06 -4.49
C VAL A 148 3.57 3.31 -3.28
N GLY A 149 3.98 2.84 -2.10
CA GLY A 149 3.20 3.03 -0.87
C GLY A 149 3.08 4.50 -0.46
N ALA A 150 4.17 5.26 -0.56
CA ALA A 150 4.19 6.68 -0.20
C ALA A 150 3.24 7.50 -1.08
N VAL A 151 3.27 7.29 -2.40
CA VAL A 151 2.39 8.02 -3.32
C VAL A 151 0.92 7.63 -3.18
N ILE A 152 0.61 6.37 -2.90
CA ILE A 152 -0.77 5.93 -2.61
C ILE A 152 -1.32 6.67 -1.38
N ARG A 153 -0.50 6.81 -0.35
CA ARG A 153 -0.90 7.56 0.86
C ARG A 153 -1.15 9.03 0.57
N SER A 154 -0.31 9.65 -0.25
CA SER A 154 -0.48 11.05 -0.67
C SER A 154 -1.71 11.21 -1.54
N ALA A 155 -1.95 10.31 -2.50
CA ALA A 155 -3.13 10.29 -3.34
C ALA A 155 -4.41 10.23 -2.49
N ALA A 156 -4.46 9.33 -1.51
CA ALA A 156 -5.59 9.23 -0.57
C ALA A 156 -5.78 10.51 0.26
N ALA A 157 -4.69 11.15 0.72
CA ALA A 157 -4.74 12.40 1.48
C ALA A 157 -5.30 13.56 0.67
N PHE A 158 -5.09 13.56 -0.66
CA PHE A 158 -5.55 14.59 -1.58
C PHE A 158 -6.75 14.15 -2.44
N ALA A 159 -7.53 13.16 -1.95
CA ALA A 159 -8.77 12.70 -2.56
C ALA A 159 -8.63 12.15 -4.00
N VAL A 160 -7.48 11.64 -4.37
CA VAL A 160 -7.26 10.88 -5.61
C VAL A 160 -7.38 9.40 -5.31
N THR A 161 -8.45 8.78 -5.80
CA THR A 161 -8.79 7.36 -5.51
C THR A 161 -8.53 6.43 -6.68
N SER A 162 -8.51 6.93 -7.92
CA SER A 162 -8.26 6.15 -9.13
C SER A 162 -6.76 6.07 -9.42
N ILE A 163 -6.19 4.88 -9.22
CA ILE A 163 -4.76 4.62 -9.41
C ILE A 163 -4.56 3.53 -10.45
N VAL A 164 -3.82 3.85 -11.50
CA VAL A 164 -3.42 2.91 -12.55
C VAL A 164 -1.98 2.47 -12.31
N LEU A 165 -1.82 1.17 -12.14
CA LEU A 165 -0.51 0.54 -12.01
C LEU A 165 -0.01 0.16 -13.40
N LEU A 166 1.00 0.84 -13.87
CA LEU A 166 1.65 0.48 -15.13
C LEU A 166 2.42 -0.83 -14.99
N LYS A 167 2.75 -1.49 -16.10
CA LYS A 167 3.42 -2.82 -16.09
C LYS A 167 4.72 -2.83 -15.29
N GLU A 168 5.40 -1.69 -15.23
CA GLU A 168 6.67 -1.50 -14.51
C GLU A 168 6.50 -1.34 -13.00
N ALA A 169 5.28 -1.04 -12.53
CA ALA A 169 5.04 -0.73 -11.13
C ALA A 169 5.23 -1.94 -10.20
N ALA A 170 5.87 -1.70 -9.06
CA ALA A 170 5.83 -2.66 -7.98
C ALA A 170 4.41 -2.83 -7.43
N SER A 171 4.13 -4.00 -6.84
CA SER A 171 2.81 -4.27 -6.26
C SER A 171 2.47 -3.30 -5.13
N PRO A 172 1.30 -2.65 -5.15
CA PRO A 172 0.84 -1.82 -4.05
C PRO A 172 0.59 -2.62 -2.78
N PHE A 173 0.38 -3.94 -2.93
CA PHE A 173 0.16 -4.87 -1.83
C PHE A 173 1.44 -5.57 -1.35
N HIS A 174 2.61 -5.17 -1.86
CA HIS A 174 3.87 -5.61 -1.28
C HIS A 174 3.97 -5.13 0.19
N PRO A 175 4.45 -5.95 1.15
CA PRO A 175 4.50 -5.54 2.57
C PRO A 175 5.19 -4.20 2.82
N LYS A 176 6.23 -3.87 2.03
CA LYS A 176 6.89 -2.55 2.09
C LYS A 176 5.96 -1.43 1.62
N SER A 177 5.17 -1.63 0.55
CA SER A 177 4.18 -0.65 0.09
C SER A 177 3.10 -0.42 1.13
N ILE A 178 2.56 -1.49 1.72
CA ILE A 178 1.56 -1.42 2.79
C ILE A 178 2.13 -0.67 4.00
N ARG A 179 3.40 -0.92 4.35
CA ARG A 179 4.06 -0.20 5.46
C ARG A 179 4.09 1.30 5.25
N ALA A 180 4.35 1.76 4.03
CA ALA A 180 4.39 3.18 3.67
C ALA A 180 2.99 3.78 3.53
N ALA A 181 2.08 3.08 2.85
CA ALA A 181 0.72 3.53 2.59
C ALA A 181 -0.18 3.49 3.83
N GLY A 182 0.07 2.56 4.76
CA GLY A 182 -0.89 2.24 5.82
C GLY A 182 -2.12 1.51 5.27
N THR A 183 -3.25 1.66 5.93
CA THR A 183 -4.52 1.04 5.52
C THR A 183 -5.16 1.69 4.30
N THR A 184 -4.69 2.86 3.84
CA THR A 184 -5.22 3.56 2.67
C THR A 184 -5.12 2.74 1.39
N VAL A 185 -4.14 1.83 1.30
CA VAL A 185 -3.98 0.92 0.16
C VAL A 185 -5.19 0.00 -0.06
N PHE A 186 -5.94 -0.32 0.98
CA PHE A 186 -7.13 -1.18 0.88
C PHE A 186 -8.41 -0.41 0.49
N ALA A 187 -8.36 0.92 0.49
CA ALA A 187 -9.47 1.79 0.09
C ALA A 187 -9.32 2.35 -1.34
N ALA A 188 -8.13 2.31 -1.92
CA ALA A 188 -7.87 2.80 -3.27
C ALA A 188 -8.41 1.85 -4.35
N LYS A 189 -8.82 2.42 -5.50
CA LYS A 189 -9.25 1.68 -6.68
C LYS A 189 -8.06 1.47 -7.60
N PHE A 190 -7.56 0.24 -7.66
CA PHE A 190 -6.43 -0.10 -8.52
C PHE A 190 -6.86 -0.67 -9.86
N MET A 191 -6.20 -0.20 -10.91
CA MET A 191 -6.37 -0.69 -12.28
C MET A 191 -5.02 -1.13 -12.86
N GLU A 192 -5.02 -2.22 -13.64
CA GLU A 192 -3.83 -2.65 -14.40
C GLU A 192 -3.75 -1.86 -15.70
N GLY A 193 -2.69 -1.06 -15.86
CA GLY A 193 -2.41 -0.25 -17.02
C GLY A 193 -1.46 -0.91 -18.02
N PRO A 194 -1.20 -0.23 -19.16
CA PRO A 194 -0.20 -0.63 -20.15
C PRO A 194 1.23 -0.46 -19.61
N SER A 195 2.23 -0.73 -20.45
CA SER A 195 3.59 -0.24 -20.23
C SER A 195 3.62 1.30 -20.32
N ILE A 196 4.55 1.95 -19.62
CA ILE A 196 4.70 3.41 -19.69
C ILE A 196 4.93 3.90 -21.12
N ASN A 197 5.60 3.10 -21.95
CA ASN A 197 5.80 3.40 -23.38
C ASN A 197 4.53 3.35 -24.23
N GLU A 198 3.48 2.71 -23.73
CA GLU A 198 2.19 2.50 -24.40
C GLU A 198 1.11 3.42 -23.85
N VAL A 199 1.44 4.27 -22.86
CA VAL A 199 0.46 5.18 -22.24
C VAL A 199 -0.10 6.13 -23.28
N ARG A 200 -1.41 6.19 -23.36
CA ARG A 200 -2.20 7.14 -24.17
C ARG A 200 -3.43 7.52 -23.35
N SER A 201 -3.93 8.71 -23.58
CA SER A 201 -5.21 9.17 -23.03
C SER A 201 -6.12 9.60 -24.18
N ILE A 202 -7.42 9.40 -24.02
CA ILE A 202 -8.43 9.75 -25.02
C ILE A 202 -9.11 11.06 -24.65
N ASP A 203 -9.52 11.18 -23.39
CA ASP A 203 -10.38 12.28 -22.91
C ASP A 203 -9.72 13.17 -21.86
N ARG A 204 -8.47 12.88 -21.48
CA ARG A 204 -7.75 13.60 -20.41
C ARG A 204 -6.39 14.06 -20.88
N SER A 205 -6.01 15.25 -20.46
CA SER A 205 -4.63 15.69 -20.64
C SER A 205 -3.68 14.89 -19.77
N ILE A 206 -2.56 14.45 -20.35
CA ILE A 206 -1.48 13.80 -19.60
C ILE A 206 -0.54 14.86 -19.08
N ILE A 207 -0.44 14.95 -17.75
CA ILE A 207 0.52 15.82 -17.06
C ILE A 207 1.65 14.95 -16.56
N ALA A 208 2.86 15.21 -17.01
CA ALA A 208 4.06 14.53 -16.56
C ALA A 208 4.96 15.48 -15.74
N LEU A 209 5.83 14.90 -14.91
CA LEU A 209 6.77 15.67 -14.09
C LEU A 209 8.14 15.68 -14.76
N SER A 210 8.69 16.89 -14.91
CA SER A 210 10.03 17.10 -15.51
C SER A 210 10.65 18.38 -14.95
N PRO A 211 11.95 18.40 -14.66
CA PRO A 211 12.65 19.63 -14.28
C PRO A 211 12.58 20.74 -15.33
N GLN A 212 12.36 20.40 -16.61
CA GLN A 212 12.23 21.33 -17.73
C GLN A 212 10.78 21.73 -18.02
N GLY A 213 9.84 21.36 -17.17
CA GLY A 213 8.42 21.67 -17.33
C GLY A 213 8.04 23.10 -16.97
N ILE A 214 6.76 23.39 -17.09
CA ILE A 214 6.15 24.64 -16.63
C ILE A 214 6.23 24.69 -15.10
N ASP A 215 6.62 25.81 -14.53
CA ASP A 215 6.63 26.00 -13.08
C ASP A 215 5.23 25.75 -12.49
N ILE A 216 5.14 24.86 -11.51
CA ILE A 216 3.88 24.49 -10.86
C ILE A 216 3.12 25.69 -10.28
N ASN A 217 3.83 26.74 -9.85
CA ASN A 217 3.22 27.94 -9.29
C ASN A 217 2.43 28.74 -10.33
N SER A 218 2.77 28.59 -11.62
CA SER A 218 2.09 29.26 -12.75
C SER A 218 1.23 28.30 -13.58
N PHE A 219 1.19 27.02 -13.24
CA PHE A 219 0.48 26.00 -13.99
C PHE A 219 -1.01 25.95 -13.62
N SER A 220 -1.88 26.03 -14.62
CA SER A 220 -3.32 25.86 -14.45
C SER A 220 -3.73 24.42 -14.76
N PHE A 221 -4.15 23.67 -13.74
CA PHE A 221 -4.56 22.29 -13.92
C PHE A 221 -5.84 22.18 -14.73
N PRO A 222 -5.89 21.31 -15.76
CA PRO A 222 -7.13 20.94 -16.42
C PRO A 222 -8.14 20.33 -15.43
N GLU A 223 -9.42 20.42 -15.74
CA GLU A 223 -10.47 19.82 -14.90
C GLU A 223 -10.30 18.30 -14.80
N ARG A 224 -9.95 17.66 -15.93
CA ARG A 224 -9.73 16.19 -16.00
C ARG A 224 -8.35 15.92 -16.57
N PHE A 225 -7.55 15.18 -15.83
CA PHE A 225 -6.19 14.84 -16.26
C PHE A 225 -5.70 13.49 -15.71
N VAL A 226 -4.67 12.98 -16.33
CA VAL A 226 -3.83 11.89 -15.87
C VAL A 226 -2.53 12.51 -15.34
N LEU A 227 -2.20 12.25 -14.06
CA LEU A 227 -0.88 12.56 -13.53
C LEU A 227 0.03 11.36 -13.72
N LEU A 228 1.09 11.53 -14.49
CA LEU A 228 2.07 10.49 -14.84
C LEU A 228 3.46 10.94 -14.40
N PRO A 229 3.90 10.64 -13.17
CA PRO A 229 5.30 10.82 -12.78
C PRO A 229 6.19 9.86 -13.60
N GLY A 230 7.41 10.29 -13.88
CA GLY A 230 8.40 9.48 -14.58
C GLY A 230 8.80 8.21 -13.82
N VAL A 231 9.51 7.32 -14.51
CA VAL A 231 10.15 6.16 -13.89
C VAL A 231 11.34 6.64 -13.04
N GLU A 232 11.54 5.99 -11.90
CA GLU A 232 12.69 6.26 -11.03
C GLU A 232 14.00 6.07 -11.80
N GLY A 233 14.88 7.06 -11.71
CA GLY A 233 16.16 7.11 -12.42
C GLY A 233 16.06 7.63 -13.85
N PRO A 234 15.56 6.86 -14.83
CA PRO A 234 15.53 7.29 -16.24
C PRO A 234 14.50 8.38 -16.57
N GLY A 235 13.56 8.67 -15.67
CA GLY A 235 12.51 9.66 -15.92
C GLY A 235 11.45 9.19 -16.91
N LEU A 236 11.05 10.07 -17.83
CA LEU A 236 10.06 9.79 -18.86
C LEU A 236 10.70 9.11 -20.07
N PRO A 237 10.07 8.07 -20.67
CA PRO A 237 10.56 7.47 -21.91
C PRO A 237 10.57 8.48 -23.07
N PRO A 238 11.56 8.43 -23.96
CA PRO A 238 11.65 9.37 -25.10
C PRO A 238 10.45 9.35 -26.05
N GLY A 239 9.73 8.23 -26.14
CA GLY A 239 8.53 8.09 -26.98
C GLY A 239 7.22 8.51 -26.32
N LEU A 240 7.26 8.98 -25.08
CA LEU A 240 6.09 9.50 -24.38
C LEU A 240 5.95 11.01 -24.69
N HIS A 241 4.78 11.40 -25.16
CA HIS A 241 4.44 12.80 -25.46
C HIS A 241 3.29 13.23 -24.54
N PRO A 242 3.58 13.72 -23.31
CA PRO A 242 2.54 14.28 -22.44
C PRO A 242 2.05 15.62 -23.00
N ASP A 243 0.79 15.95 -22.71
CA ASP A 243 0.24 17.26 -23.10
C ASP A 243 0.90 18.41 -22.34
N PHE A 244 1.29 18.14 -21.08
CA PHE A 244 1.99 19.11 -20.24
C PHE A 244 3.12 18.45 -19.47
N MET A 245 4.22 19.15 -19.33
CA MET A 245 5.28 18.86 -18.38
C MET A 245 5.27 19.93 -17.29
N VAL A 246 5.26 19.51 -16.02
CA VAL A 246 5.25 20.42 -14.86
C VAL A 246 6.53 20.23 -14.07
N SER A 247 7.14 21.34 -13.66
CA SER A 247 8.34 21.38 -12.83
C SER A 247 8.02 21.89 -11.43
N ILE A 248 8.79 21.43 -10.45
CA ILE A 248 8.78 21.94 -9.09
C ILE A 248 10.05 22.77 -8.93
N PRO A 249 9.98 24.07 -8.62
CA PRO A 249 11.16 24.89 -8.37
C PRO A 249 11.99 24.31 -7.24
N MET A 250 13.29 24.24 -7.47
CA MET A 250 14.28 23.69 -6.52
C MET A 250 15.53 24.55 -6.49
N GLU A 251 16.31 24.44 -5.44
CA GLU A 251 17.64 25.06 -5.38
C GLU A 251 18.55 24.53 -6.49
N PRO A 252 19.39 25.38 -7.12
CA PRO A 252 20.21 25.00 -8.29
C PRO A 252 21.15 23.81 -8.10
N ASN A 253 21.51 23.51 -6.85
CA ASN A 253 22.41 22.42 -6.50
C ASN A 253 21.71 21.06 -6.32
N VAL A 254 20.38 21.01 -6.48
CA VAL A 254 19.56 19.80 -6.34
C VAL A 254 19.10 19.36 -7.71
N GLU A 255 19.55 18.19 -8.16
CA GLU A 255 19.24 17.66 -9.49
C GLU A 255 17.77 17.27 -9.64
N SER A 256 17.22 16.59 -8.63
CA SER A 256 15.83 16.09 -8.64
C SER A 256 15.32 15.75 -7.23
N LEU A 257 14.01 15.68 -7.10
CA LEU A 257 13.34 15.11 -5.94
C LEU A 257 13.06 13.62 -6.17
N ASN A 258 12.94 12.88 -5.06
CA ASN A 258 12.36 11.54 -5.12
C ASN A 258 10.98 11.59 -5.82
N ALA A 259 10.72 10.63 -6.72
CA ALA A 259 9.53 10.65 -7.57
C ALA A 259 8.21 10.66 -6.78
N SER A 260 8.12 9.94 -5.66
CA SER A 260 6.92 9.95 -4.82
C SER A 260 6.74 11.27 -4.07
N VAL A 261 7.83 11.94 -3.71
CA VAL A 261 7.82 13.28 -3.09
C VAL A 261 7.36 14.32 -4.11
N ALA A 262 7.95 14.34 -5.30
CA ALA A 262 7.55 15.25 -6.38
C ALA A 262 6.06 15.08 -6.72
N THR A 263 5.60 13.84 -6.87
CA THR A 263 4.18 13.54 -7.12
C THR A 263 3.29 14.06 -6.00
N SER A 264 3.71 13.89 -4.74
CA SER A 264 2.94 14.36 -3.57
C SER A 264 2.80 15.87 -3.53
N ILE A 265 3.84 16.61 -3.93
CA ILE A 265 3.80 18.07 -4.02
C ILE A 265 2.79 18.51 -5.10
N VAL A 266 2.82 17.89 -6.28
CA VAL A 266 1.90 18.21 -7.37
C VAL A 266 0.45 17.88 -7.00
N LEU A 267 0.22 16.75 -6.35
CA LEU A 267 -1.12 16.39 -5.85
C LEU A 267 -1.62 17.39 -4.79
N TYR A 268 -0.75 17.84 -3.89
CA TYR A 268 -1.09 18.85 -2.90
C TYR A 268 -1.45 20.18 -3.55
N GLU A 269 -0.66 20.64 -4.53
CA GLU A 269 -0.89 21.92 -5.21
C GLU A 269 -2.21 21.89 -5.98
N TRP A 270 -2.48 20.83 -6.74
CA TRP A 270 -3.77 20.63 -7.39
C TRP A 270 -4.93 20.66 -6.39
N TYR A 271 -4.79 19.94 -5.26
CA TYR A 271 -5.84 19.86 -4.24
C TYR A 271 -6.10 21.23 -3.57
N ARG A 272 -5.03 21.99 -3.33
CA ARG A 272 -5.10 23.35 -2.76
C ARG A 272 -5.85 24.31 -3.68
N LEU A 273 -5.57 24.25 -4.99
CA LEU A 273 -6.20 25.14 -5.99
C LEU A 273 -7.67 24.79 -6.25
N LYS A 274 -8.09 23.55 -5.95
CA LYS A 274 -9.48 23.12 -6.13
C LYS A 274 -10.40 23.59 -4.97
N ARG A 275 -9.85 23.98 -3.85
CA ARG A 275 -10.60 24.47 -2.68
C ARG A 275 -10.76 25.98 -2.69
#